data_03ba2a8bb34f138aa3d7f77a4d2f6ace
#
_entry.id   03ba2a8bb34f138aa3d7f77a4d2f6ace
#
_cell.length_a   1.000
_cell.length_b   1.000
_cell.length_c   1.000
_cell.angle_alpha   90.00
_cell.angle_beta   90.00
_cell.angle_gamma   90.00
#
_symmetry.space_group_name_H-M   'P 1'
#
loop_
_entity.id
_entity.type
_entity.pdbx_description
1 polymer ?
#
loop_
_entity_poly.entity_id
_entity_poly.type
_entity_poly.pdbx_seq_one_letter_code
_entity_poly.pdbx_strand_id
1 'polypeptide(L)'
;MEILEDAMKLIPTVRLAAGLPPLVTPTSQIVGTQAVLNVLCGERYKMVTKESKGLLAGEYGHLPAPVNEEVRKKCIGDTPVITGRPADALKPEFDKYIEEIKDYMIQEEDALSYALFPQVAMNFFKKRKEAAQGSLDIKVSVTEI
;
A
#
# COMPACT_ATOMS: atom_id res chain seq x y z
N MET A 1 24.70 -13.24 15.01
CA MET A 1 25.24 -11.90 14.65
C MET A 1 25.75 -11.80 13.24
N GLU A 2 26.38 -12.84 12.68
CA GLU A 2 26.89 -12.86 11.29
C GLU A 2 25.85 -12.46 10.20
N ILE A 3 24.64 -13.00 10.25
CA ILE A 3 23.60 -12.70 9.22
C ILE A 3 23.25 -11.22 9.16
N LEU A 4 23.15 -10.56 10.32
CA LEU A 4 22.83 -9.12 10.38
C LEU A 4 23.98 -8.29 9.81
N GLU A 5 25.22 -8.60 10.19
CA GLU A 5 26.40 -7.88 9.70
C GLU A 5 26.57 -8.04 8.18
N ASP A 6 26.35 -9.23 7.67
CA ASP A 6 26.43 -9.50 6.23
C ASP A 6 25.29 -8.85 5.46
N ALA A 7 24.09 -8.84 6.00
CA ALA A 7 22.97 -8.10 5.42
C ALA A 7 23.25 -6.60 5.36
N MET A 8 23.79 -6.01 6.43
CA MET A 8 24.17 -4.59 6.47
C MET A 8 25.22 -4.25 5.40
N LYS A 9 26.22 -5.11 5.20
CA LYS A 9 27.22 -4.93 4.12
C LYS A 9 26.63 -5.00 2.73
N LEU A 10 25.52 -5.76 2.54
CA LEU A 10 24.84 -5.89 1.25
C LEU A 10 23.86 -4.75 0.94
N ILE A 11 23.37 -4.00 1.92
CA ILE A 11 22.42 -2.90 1.72
C ILE A 11 22.87 -1.92 0.62
N PRO A 12 24.12 -1.39 0.60
CA PRO A 12 24.56 -0.48 -0.44
C PRO A 12 24.50 -1.09 -1.85
N THR A 13 24.87 -2.37 -1.96
CA THR A 13 24.84 -3.09 -3.25
C THR A 13 23.41 -3.32 -3.73
N VAL A 14 22.51 -3.75 -2.86
CA VAL A 14 21.09 -3.94 -3.19
C VAL A 14 20.44 -2.62 -3.56
N ARG A 15 20.73 -1.54 -2.82
CA ARG A 15 20.26 -0.20 -3.12
C ARG A 15 20.72 0.29 -4.48
N LEU A 16 22.00 0.13 -4.79
CA LEU A 16 22.56 0.51 -6.08
C LEU A 16 21.88 -0.27 -7.23
N ALA A 17 21.76 -1.58 -7.10
CA ALA A 17 21.09 -2.42 -8.09
C ALA A 17 19.62 -2.07 -8.30
N ALA A 18 18.95 -1.57 -7.27
CA ALA A 18 17.56 -1.12 -7.34
C ALA A 18 17.37 0.32 -7.85
N GLY A 19 18.41 1.00 -8.33
CA GLY A 19 18.31 2.36 -8.87
C GLY A 19 18.40 3.47 -7.82
N LEU A 20 19.11 3.23 -6.71
CA LEU A 20 19.35 4.16 -5.62
C LEU A 20 18.08 4.76 -4.97
N PRO A 21 17.05 3.96 -4.66
CA PRO A 21 15.88 4.49 -3.99
C PRO A 21 16.27 5.21 -2.68
N PRO A 22 15.57 6.29 -2.29
CA PRO A 22 15.78 6.92 -1.00
C PRO A 22 15.47 5.93 0.12
N LEU A 23 16.31 5.88 1.17
CA LEU A 23 16.11 4.94 2.29
C LEU A 23 15.14 5.53 3.33
N VAL A 24 13.92 5.79 2.88
CA VAL A 24 12.77 6.17 3.71
C VAL A 24 11.68 5.10 3.58
N THR A 25 10.68 5.09 4.43
CA THR A 25 9.54 4.16 4.32
C THR A 25 8.75 4.44 3.02
N PRO A 26 8.43 3.43 2.21
CA PRO A 26 8.64 1.98 2.43
C PRO A 26 9.96 1.44 1.84
N THR A 27 10.70 2.22 1.03
CA THR A 27 11.83 1.74 0.24
C THR A 27 13.02 1.26 1.07
N SER A 28 13.24 1.84 2.26
CA SER A 28 14.23 1.34 3.23
C SER A 28 13.95 -0.10 3.66
N GLN A 29 12.68 -0.42 3.92
CA GLN A 29 12.25 -1.77 4.29
C GLN A 29 12.41 -2.75 3.11
N ILE A 30 12.08 -2.33 1.90
CA ILE A 30 12.22 -3.14 0.70
C ILE A 30 13.69 -3.52 0.48
N VAL A 31 14.59 -2.55 0.50
CA VAL A 31 16.03 -2.76 0.33
C VAL A 31 16.61 -3.61 1.47
N GLY A 32 16.26 -3.31 2.72
CA GLY A 32 16.74 -4.05 3.89
C GLY A 32 16.27 -5.51 3.87
N THR A 33 14.99 -5.75 3.63
CA THR A 33 14.45 -7.11 3.53
C THR A 33 15.10 -7.92 2.41
N GLN A 34 15.30 -7.30 1.23
CA GLN A 34 15.97 -7.98 0.12
C GLN A 34 17.44 -8.30 0.44
N ALA A 35 18.15 -7.43 1.16
CA ALA A 35 19.51 -7.70 1.60
C ALA A 35 19.56 -8.92 2.55
N VAL A 36 18.64 -8.99 3.52
CA VAL A 36 18.52 -10.13 4.43
C VAL A 36 18.21 -11.42 3.68
N LEU A 37 17.26 -11.41 2.74
CA LEU A 37 16.92 -12.59 1.93
C LEU A 37 18.10 -13.07 1.08
N ASN A 38 18.89 -12.16 0.53
CA ASN A 38 20.09 -12.51 -0.23
C ASN A 38 21.12 -13.26 0.62
N VAL A 39 21.28 -12.89 1.91
CA VAL A 39 22.15 -13.61 2.85
C VAL A 39 21.56 -14.96 3.22
N LEU A 40 20.29 -14.99 3.62
CA LEU A 40 19.63 -16.22 4.07
C LEU A 40 19.59 -17.31 3.00
N CYS A 41 19.39 -16.90 1.75
CA CYS A 41 19.32 -17.85 0.63
C CYS A 41 20.71 -18.27 0.09
N GLY A 42 21.79 -17.63 0.52
CA GLY A 42 23.15 -17.84 0.02
C GLY A 42 23.36 -17.47 -1.45
N GLU A 43 22.32 -16.96 -2.11
CA GLU A 43 22.31 -16.52 -3.51
C GLU A 43 21.50 -15.25 -3.66
N ARG A 44 22.08 -14.24 -4.34
CA ARG A 44 21.41 -12.95 -4.58
C ARG A 44 20.17 -13.12 -5.46
N TYR A 45 19.05 -12.55 -4.99
CA TYR A 45 17.77 -12.54 -5.72
C TYR A 45 17.23 -13.94 -6.07
N LYS A 46 17.56 -14.96 -5.27
CA LYS A 46 16.92 -16.28 -5.33
C LYS A 46 15.48 -16.20 -4.83
N MET A 47 15.27 -15.45 -3.76
CA MET A 47 13.96 -15.10 -3.23
C MET A 47 13.76 -13.59 -3.32
N VAL A 48 12.65 -13.17 -3.91
CA VAL A 48 12.33 -11.76 -4.16
C VAL A 48 10.93 -11.47 -3.66
N THR A 49 10.77 -10.45 -2.81
CA THR A 49 9.46 -10.05 -2.29
C THR A 49 8.61 -9.38 -3.38
N LYS A 50 7.29 -9.35 -3.16
CA LYS A 50 6.36 -8.64 -4.04
C LYS A 50 6.73 -7.15 -4.16
N GLU A 51 7.08 -6.54 -3.03
CA GLU A 51 7.48 -5.13 -2.95
C GLU A 51 8.78 -4.86 -3.71
N SER A 52 9.78 -5.75 -3.61
CA SER A 52 11.00 -5.65 -4.41
C SER A 52 10.73 -5.76 -5.91
N LYS A 53 9.82 -6.63 -6.32
CA LYS A 53 9.37 -6.72 -7.73
C LYS A 53 8.68 -5.45 -8.17
N GLY A 54 7.76 -4.92 -7.38
CA GLY A 54 7.06 -3.66 -7.64
C GLY A 54 8.01 -2.46 -7.77
N LEU A 55 9.05 -2.38 -6.91
CA LEU A 55 10.08 -1.35 -7.00
C LEU A 55 10.83 -1.42 -8.36
N LEU A 56 11.24 -2.63 -8.77
CA LEU A 56 11.95 -2.84 -10.04
C LEU A 56 11.04 -2.65 -11.26
N ALA A 57 9.73 -2.83 -11.11
CA ALA A 57 8.71 -2.59 -12.13
C ALA A 57 8.27 -1.12 -12.24
N GLY A 58 8.74 -0.23 -11.34
CA GLY A 58 8.41 1.20 -11.37
C GLY A 58 7.12 1.59 -10.64
N GLU A 59 6.52 0.70 -9.84
CA GLU A 59 5.29 0.99 -9.07
C GLU A 59 5.48 2.09 -8.03
N TYR A 60 6.72 2.34 -7.61
CA TYR A 60 7.07 3.38 -6.62
C TYR A 60 7.52 4.71 -7.26
N GLY A 61 7.36 4.83 -8.58
CA GLY A 61 7.71 6.04 -9.32
C GLY A 61 9.16 6.06 -9.83
N HIS A 62 9.61 7.26 -10.23
CA HIS A 62 10.95 7.46 -10.81
C HIS A 62 12.06 7.25 -9.79
N LEU A 63 13.08 6.51 -10.17
CA LEU A 63 14.25 6.23 -9.34
C LEU A 63 15.40 7.18 -9.70
N PRO A 64 16.26 7.55 -8.71
CA PRO A 64 17.37 8.48 -8.93
C PRO A 64 18.44 7.99 -9.91
N ALA A 65 18.59 6.68 -10.06
CA ALA A 65 19.56 6.08 -10.99
C ALA A 65 18.93 4.91 -11.76
N PRO A 66 19.54 4.49 -12.88
CA PRO A 66 19.10 3.31 -13.61
C PRO A 66 19.12 2.05 -12.72
N VAL A 67 18.08 1.24 -12.83
CA VAL A 67 18.05 -0.10 -12.24
C VAL A 67 19.02 -1.00 -12.99
N ASN A 68 19.70 -1.89 -12.27
CA ASN A 68 20.55 -2.90 -12.90
C ASN A 68 19.70 -3.88 -13.73
N GLU A 69 19.93 -3.95 -15.04
CA GLU A 69 19.10 -4.71 -15.97
C GLU A 69 19.17 -6.23 -15.73
N GLU A 70 20.33 -6.77 -15.32
CA GLU A 70 20.44 -8.21 -15.00
C GLU A 70 19.60 -8.55 -13.77
N VAL A 71 19.63 -7.70 -12.75
CA VAL A 71 18.81 -7.87 -11.54
C VAL A 71 17.34 -7.72 -11.88
N ARG A 72 16.96 -6.72 -12.66
CA ARG A 72 15.57 -6.54 -13.13
C ARG A 72 15.09 -7.79 -13.84
N LYS A 73 15.82 -8.25 -14.85
CA LYS A 73 15.44 -9.44 -15.62
C LYS A 73 15.35 -10.70 -14.76
N LYS A 74 16.29 -10.88 -13.81
CA LYS A 74 16.25 -12.01 -12.87
C LYS A 74 14.99 -11.96 -11.97
N CYS A 75 14.56 -10.77 -11.52
CA CYS A 75 13.50 -10.61 -10.53
C CYS A 75 12.09 -10.57 -11.12
N ILE A 76 11.91 -9.89 -12.25
CA ILE A 76 10.59 -9.63 -12.86
C ILE A 76 10.46 -10.13 -14.30
N GLY A 77 11.55 -10.69 -14.88
CA GLY A 77 11.55 -11.21 -16.25
C GLY A 77 11.20 -10.13 -17.28
N ASP A 78 10.24 -10.44 -18.14
CA ASP A 78 9.74 -9.55 -19.19
C ASP A 78 8.53 -8.71 -18.76
N THR A 79 8.31 -8.56 -17.45
CA THR A 79 7.22 -7.72 -16.94
C THR A 79 7.40 -6.27 -17.41
N PRO A 80 6.35 -5.63 -17.99
CA PRO A 80 6.43 -4.25 -18.43
C PRO A 80 6.81 -3.31 -17.28
N VAL A 81 7.71 -2.38 -17.53
CA VAL A 81 8.15 -1.37 -16.57
C VAL A 81 7.30 -0.12 -16.71
N ILE A 82 6.76 0.38 -15.61
CA ILE A 82 6.03 1.65 -15.55
C ILE A 82 7.04 2.78 -15.68
N THR A 83 6.92 3.59 -16.74
CA THR A 83 7.82 4.71 -17.02
C THR A 83 7.20 6.07 -16.71
N GLY A 84 5.87 6.12 -16.55
CA GLY A 84 5.11 7.31 -16.18
C GLY A 84 4.87 7.41 -14.67
N ARG A 85 4.06 8.39 -14.29
CA ARG A 85 3.57 8.50 -12.91
C ARG A 85 2.48 7.44 -12.66
N PRO A 86 2.65 6.51 -11.71
CA PRO A 86 1.67 5.44 -11.47
C PRO A 86 0.25 5.95 -11.20
N ALA A 87 0.14 7.11 -10.55
CA ALA A 87 -1.15 7.73 -10.25
C ALA A 87 -1.96 8.14 -11.50
N ASP A 88 -1.30 8.35 -12.64
CA ASP A 88 -2.00 8.73 -13.89
C ASP A 88 -2.81 7.57 -14.48
N ALA A 89 -2.52 6.34 -14.06
CA ALA A 89 -3.28 5.15 -14.44
C ALA A 89 -4.50 4.89 -13.55
N LEU A 90 -4.65 5.62 -12.44
CA LEU A 90 -5.79 5.47 -11.53
C LEU A 90 -7.03 6.14 -12.13
N LYS A 91 -8.15 5.43 -12.11
CA LYS A 91 -9.45 6.02 -12.47
C LYS A 91 -10.02 6.77 -11.27
N PRO A 92 -10.70 7.92 -11.49
CA PRO A 92 -11.48 8.56 -10.44
C PRO A 92 -12.55 7.60 -9.93
N GLU A 93 -12.59 7.35 -8.62
CA GLU A 93 -13.54 6.41 -8.00
C GLU A 93 -14.41 7.08 -6.92
N PHE A 94 -14.24 8.37 -6.67
CA PHE A 94 -14.89 9.05 -5.56
C PHE A 94 -16.42 9.03 -5.69
N ASP A 95 -16.96 9.31 -6.88
CA ASP A 95 -18.40 9.27 -7.14
C ASP A 95 -19.01 7.87 -6.93
N LYS A 96 -18.23 6.83 -7.24
CA LYS A 96 -18.62 5.45 -6.96
C LYS A 96 -18.75 5.20 -5.47
N TYR A 97 -17.81 5.70 -4.65
CA TYR A 97 -17.87 5.54 -3.19
C TYR A 97 -19.05 6.28 -2.57
N ILE A 98 -19.39 7.46 -3.08
CA ILE A 98 -20.60 8.19 -2.67
C ILE A 98 -21.84 7.35 -2.92
N GLU A 99 -21.97 6.77 -4.11
CA GLU A 99 -23.14 5.94 -4.46
C GLU A 99 -23.22 4.67 -3.62
N GLU A 100 -22.08 4.03 -3.30
CA GLU A 100 -22.02 2.82 -2.47
C GLU A 100 -22.50 3.05 -1.03
N ILE A 101 -22.27 4.24 -0.47
CA ILE A 101 -22.62 4.55 0.93
C ILE A 101 -23.80 5.50 1.09
N LYS A 102 -24.49 5.87 0.02
CA LYS A 102 -25.56 6.89 0.05
C LYS A 102 -26.60 6.68 1.16
N ASP A 103 -26.94 5.44 1.48
CA ASP A 103 -27.91 5.09 2.53
C ASP A 103 -27.39 5.29 3.96
N TYR A 104 -26.11 5.53 4.11
CA TYR A 104 -25.42 5.71 5.39
C TYR A 104 -24.76 7.09 5.52
N MET A 105 -24.67 7.83 4.42
CA MET A 105 -24.02 9.12 4.35
C MET A 105 -24.84 10.19 5.07
N ILE A 106 -24.21 10.93 5.98
CA ILE A 106 -24.81 12.07 6.70
C ILE A 106 -24.08 13.36 6.34
N GLN A 107 -22.82 13.28 5.97
CA GLN A 107 -21.94 14.38 5.64
C GLN A 107 -20.95 13.97 4.55
N GLU A 108 -20.37 14.92 3.83
CA GLU A 108 -19.49 14.64 2.68
C GLU A 108 -18.22 13.87 3.10
N GLU A 109 -17.70 14.11 4.31
CA GLU A 109 -16.52 13.44 4.85
C GLU A 109 -16.72 11.93 5.07
N ASP A 110 -17.96 11.45 5.12
CA ASP A 110 -18.24 10.02 5.18
C ASP A 110 -17.72 9.30 3.95
N ALA A 111 -17.78 9.92 2.78
CA ALA A 111 -17.23 9.36 1.55
C ALA A 111 -15.71 9.22 1.59
N LEU A 112 -15.00 10.19 2.19
CA LEU A 112 -13.56 10.11 2.40
C LEU A 112 -13.19 9.01 3.39
N SER A 113 -13.94 8.91 4.48
CA SER A 113 -13.75 7.86 5.49
C SER A 113 -13.92 6.46 4.89
N TYR A 114 -14.92 6.30 4.03
CA TYR A 114 -15.16 5.05 3.32
C TYR A 114 -14.07 4.75 2.29
N ALA A 115 -13.64 5.73 1.50
CA ALA A 115 -12.58 5.57 0.52
C ALA A 115 -11.26 5.12 1.15
N LEU A 116 -10.93 5.65 2.34
CA LEU A 116 -9.68 5.32 3.03
C LEU A 116 -9.75 4.01 3.84
N PHE A 117 -10.89 3.73 4.47
CA PHE A 117 -11.07 2.62 5.41
C PHE A 117 -12.45 1.96 5.27
N PRO A 118 -12.77 1.30 4.14
CA PRO A 118 -14.14 0.89 3.80
C PRO A 118 -14.79 0.02 4.86
N GLN A 119 -14.10 -1.00 5.39
CA GLN A 119 -14.68 -1.90 6.39
C GLN A 119 -14.93 -1.22 7.73
N VAL A 120 -13.98 -0.39 8.18
CA VAL A 120 -14.09 0.32 9.47
C VAL A 120 -15.20 1.37 9.39
N ALA A 121 -15.24 2.14 8.30
CA ALA A 121 -16.26 3.15 8.05
C ALA A 121 -17.66 2.53 8.01
N MET A 122 -17.86 1.44 7.26
CA MET A 122 -19.15 0.74 7.19
C MET A 122 -19.62 0.22 8.56
N ASN A 123 -18.73 -0.33 9.35
CA ASN A 123 -19.08 -0.78 10.71
C ASN A 123 -19.51 0.39 11.61
N PHE A 124 -18.80 1.52 11.50
CA PHE A 124 -19.16 2.74 12.20
C PHE A 124 -20.52 3.30 11.73
N PHE A 125 -20.75 3.39 10.42
CA PHE A 125 -21.98 3.93 9.84
C PHE A 125 -23.21 3.11 10.24
N LYS A 126 -23.11 1.78 10.24
CA LYS A 126 -24.19 0.90 10.71
C LYS A 126 -24.53 1.17 12.17
N LYS A 127 -23.53 1.19 13.06
CA LYS A 127 -23.74 1.49 14.49
C LYS A 127 -24.33 2.90 14.71
N ARG A 128 -23.87 3.89 13.96
CA ARG A 128 -24.41 5.25 13.99
C ARG A 128 -25.89 5.28 13.60
N LYS A 129 -26.27 4.56 12.54
CA LYS A 129 -27.67 4.44 12.07
C LYS A 129 -28.56 3.74 13.08
N GLU A 130 -28.10 2.63 13.66
CA GLU A 130 -28.81 1.90 14.73
C GLU A 130 -29.04 2.77 15.99
N ALA A 131 -28.01 3.49 16.41
CA ALA A 131 -28.13 4.40 17.57
C ALA A 131 -29.13 5.54 17.32
N ALA A 132 -29.18 6.08 16.09
CA ALA A 132 -30.16 7.09 15.71
C ALA A 132 -31.59 6.55 15.71
N GLN A 133 -31.81 5.32 15.24
CA GLN A 133 -33.12 4.66 15.26
C GLN A 133 -33.58 4.34 16.69
N GLY A 134 -32.73 3.75 17.53
CA GLY A 134 -33.05 3.49 18.93
C GLY A 134 -33.38 4.75 19.73
N SER A 135 -32.77 5.89 19.41
CA SER A 135 -33.12 7.20 20.01
C SER A 135 -34.48 7.74 19.54
N LEU A 136 -34.91 7.41 18.33
CA LEU A 136 -36.24 7.76 17.82
C LEU A 136 -37.32 6.93 18.47
N ASP A 137 -37.11 5.63 18.64
CA ASP A 137 -38.08 4.71 19.29
C ASP A 137 -38.34 5.10 20.74
N ILE A 138 -37.32 5.55 21.47
CA ILE A 138 -37.45 6.07 22.84
C ILE A 138 -38.29 7.36 22.88
N LYS A 139 -38.10 8.28 21.90
CA LYS A 139 -38.88 9.53 21.85
C LYS A 139 -40.34 9.30 21.51
N VAL A 140 -40.65 8.36 20.64
CA VAL A 140 -42.04 8.03 20.27
C VAL A 140 -42.77 7.41 21.46
N SER A 141 -42.13 6.52 22.24
CA SER A 141 -42.74 5.89 23.41
C SER A 141 -43.00 6.86 24.57
N VAL A 142 -42.32 7.99 24.65
CA VAL A 142 -42.55 9.05 25.68
C VAL A 142 -43.67 10.02 25.29
N THR A 143 -44.06 10.07 24.01
CA THR A 143 -45.11 10.99 23.53
C THR A 143 -46.52 10.36 23.57
N GLU A 144 -46.63 9.05 23.85
CA GLU A 144 -47.90 8.33 23.96
C GLU A 144 -48.40 8.12 25.43
N ILE A 145 -47.73 8.78 26.39
CA ILE A 145 -48.14 8.84 27.82
C ILE A 145 -48.67 10.24 28.14
#